data_f46cde4f587bb2ab2ff43ce64e9522bf
#
_entry.id   f46cde4f587bb2ab2ff43ce64e9522bf
#
_cell.length_a   1.000
_cell.length_b   1.000
_cell.length_c   1.000
_cell.angle_alpha   90.00
_cell.angle_beta   90.00
_cell.angle_gamma   90.00
#
_symmetry.space_group_name_H-M   'P 1'
#
loop_
_entity.id
_entity.type
_entity.pdbx_description
1 polymer ?
#
loop_
_entity_poly.entity_id
_entity_poly.type
_entity_poly.pdbx_seq_one_letter_code
_entity_poly.pdbx_strand_id
1 'polypeptide(L)'
;MRVLIVAVLCAAAGVGLGRVAASETVSFGTDWKAEAEHGGYYQAIATGIYRGHGLEVTLRQGGPQVNHAQLLAAGRLDFNLAPNSFGPLNFVAEKVPMVAVAAIFQKDPSVLIAHPGQGNDTLAALKGKPIMIGSDTRITSWMFLKSKFGYTDNQIRPYTFSVAPFLADPKAIQQGYLSSEPFTIESQGVKPVVLLLADSGYSSYGSLIQTSDKLAREKADLVGRFVDASIEGWYSYLYGDPAPANELIKRDNPEMTDALLAYGIAKIKEYGIVVSGDAKTLGIGAMTDARWRDFFDTMSKAGVYSKDLDLRKAYTLQFVNKKVGMRP
;
A
#
# COMPACT_ATOMS: atom_id res chain seq x y z
N MET A 1 12.39 3.29 87.50
CA MET A 1 11.40 3.38 86.42
C MET A 1 12.16 3.61 85.09
N ARG A 2 12.33 2.57 84.29
CA ARG A 2 13.00 2.65 83.01
C ARG A 2 11.94 2.65 81.92
N VAL A 3 11.84 3.74 81.17
CA VAL A 3 10.91 3.89 80.05
C VAL A 3 11.61 3.34 78.77
N LEU A 4 11.01 2.29 78.19
CA LEU A 4 11.42 1.72 76.90
C LEU A 4 10.76 2.52 75.80
N ILE A 5 11.55 3.15 74.91
CA ILE A 5 11.05 3.79 73.70
C ILE A 5 11.19 2.74 72.60
N VAL A 6 10.02 2.30 72.05
CA VAL A 6 9.96 1.42 70.86
C VAL A 6 9.91 2.34 69.62
N ALA A 7 10.95 2.31 68.81
CA ALA A 7 10.97 2.98 67.51
C ALA A 7 10.31 2.09 66.47
N VAL A 8 9.19 2.52 65.89
CA VAL A 8 8.53 1.87 64.77
C VAL A 8 9.16 2.38 63.47
N LEU A 9 9.92 1.52 62.78
CA LEU A 9 10.39 1.79 61.42
C LEU A 9 9.24 1.55 60.45
N CYS A 10 8.66 2.62 59.85
CA CYS A 10 7.79 2.52 58.69
C CYS A 10 8.65 2.35 57.42
N ALA A 11 8.67 1.12 56.88
CA ALA A 11 9.22 0.86 55.56
C ALA A 11 8.24 1.38 54.50
N ALA A 12 8.55 2.54 53.88
CA ALA A 12 7.83 3.05 52.74
C ALA A 12 8.21 2.19 51.49
N ALA A 13 7.30 1.26 51.13
CA ALA A 13 7.36 0.58 49.82
C ALA A 13 7.08 1.61 48.72
N GLY A 14 8.13 2.07 48.08
CA GLY A 14 8.03 2.91 46.90
C GLY A 14 7.43 2.11 45.75
N VAL A 15 6.13 2.28 45.49
CA VAL A 15 5.46 1.82 44.27
C VAL A 15 6.04 2.70 43.14
N GLY A 16 6.99 2.13 42.39
CA GLY A 16 7.48 2.75 41.18
C GLY A 16 6.34 2.89 40.19
N LEU A 17 5.73 4.07 40.11
CA LEU A 17 4.86 4.46 39.01
C LEU A 17 5.71 4.44 37.74
N GLY A 18 5.66 3.32 37.01
CA GLY A 18 6.22 3.26 35.66
C GLY A 18 5.64 4.44 34.85
N ARG A 19 6.48 5.34 34.46
CA ARG A 19 6.10 6.40 33.50
C ARG A 19 5.59 5.68 32.25
N VAL A 20 4.28 5.69 32.03
CA VAL A 20 3.73 5.39 30.69
C VAL A 20 4.33 6.45 29.77
N ALA A 21 5.24 6.03 28.91
CA ALA A 21 5.80 6.93 27.90
C ALA A 21 4.61 7.49 27.09
N ALA A 22 4.56 8.81 26.93
CA ALA A 22 3.51 9.44 26.13
C ALA A 22 3.60 8.88 24.70
N SER A 23 2.47 8.47 24.14
CA SER A 23 2.41 8.00 22.75
C SER A 23 2.86 9.12 21.81
N GLU A 24 3.69 8.77 20.83
CA GLU A 24 4.09 9.71 19.77
C GLU A 24 2.99 9.78 18.72
N THR A 25 2.57 11.00 18.35
CA THR A 25 1.58 11.22 17.30
C THR A 25 2.23 11.06 15.94
N VAL A 26 1.55 10.33 15.05
CA VAL A 26 1.98 10.05 13.67
C VAL A 26 0.83 10.38 12.71
N SER A 27 1.12 11.14 11.68
CA SER A 27 0.20 11.43 10.57
C SER A 27 0.53 10.57 9.35
N PHE A 28 -0.49 9.87 8.82
CA PHE A 28 -0.32 8.92 7.73
C PHE A 28 -1.39 9.11 6.65
N GLY A 29 -0.98 9.33 5.39
CA GLY A 29 -1.87 9.49 4.25
C GLY A 29 -1.93 8.21 3.39
N THR A 30 -3.13 7.71 3.08
CA THR A 30 -3.30 6.64 2.11
C THR A 30 -3.36 7.19 0.68
N ASP A 31 -3.08 6.36 -0.30
CA ASP A 31 -3.08 6.73 -1.72
C ASP A 31 -4.48 6.81 -2.33
N TRP A 32 -5.47 6.19 -1.68
CA TRP A 32 -6.86 6.18 -2.13
C TRP A 32 -7.85 6.28 -0.97
N LYS A 33 -9.16 6.29 -1.29
CA LYS A 33 -10.25 6.16 -0.31
C LYS A 33 -10.10 4.88 0.50
N ALA A 34 -10.69 4.84 1.68
CA ALA A 34 -10.65 3.66 2.55
C ALA A 34 -11.29 2.45 1.86
N GLU A 35 -10.54 1.34 1.78
CA GLU A 35 -10.94 0.07 1.18
C GLU A 35 -10.10 -1.08 1.72
N ALA A 36 -10.33 -2.33 1.27
CA ALA A 36 -9.63 -3.52 1.77
C ALA A 36 -8.10 -3.43 1.60
N GLU A 37 -7.63 -2.71 0.59
CA GLU A 37 -6.22 -2.44 0.27
C GLU A 37 -5.50 -1.59 1.32
N HIS A 38 -6.25 -0.99 2.24
CA HIS A 38 -5.72 -0.27 3.40
C HIS A 38 -5.99 -1.00 4.72
N GLY A 39 -6.60 -2.18 4.66
CA GLY A 39 -7.16 -2.91 5.80
C GLY A 39 -6.19 -3.16 6.94
N GLY A 40 -4.92 -3.46 6.64
CA GLY A 40 -3.91 -3.68 7.68
C GLY A 40 -3.64 -2.46 8.56
N TYR A 41 -3.67 -1.27 7.97
CA TYR A 41 -3.48 -0.02 8.72
C TYR A 41 -4.71 0.31 9.59
N TYR A 42 -5.91 0.14 9.02
CA TYR A 42 -7.15 0.27 9.77
C TYR A 42 -7.23 -0.75 10.90
N GLN A 43 -6.76 -1.97 10.67
CA GLN A 43 -6.70 -3.02 11.70
C GLN A 43 -5.76 -2.62 12.83
N ALA A 44 -4.59 -2.10 12.51
CA ALA A 44 -3.63 -1.66 13.53
C ALA A 44 -4.17 -0.50 14.39
N ILE A 45 -5.00 0.38 13.81
CA ILE A 45 -5.71 1.44 14.55
C ILE A 45 -6.82 0.82 15.43
N ALA A 46 -7.71 0.03 14.81
CA ALA A 46 -8.91 -0.49 15.47
C ALA A 46 -8.60 -1.41 16.64
N THR A 47 -7.58 -2.26 16.49
CA THR A 47 -7.18 -3.23 17.54
C THR A 47 -6.14 -2.69 18.52
N GLY A 48 -5.69 -1.44 18.32
CA GLY A 48 -4.71 -0.81 19.21
C GLY A 48 -3.27 -1.29 19.02
N ILE A 49 -2.94 -1.98 17.92
CA ILE A 49 -1.56 -2.42 17.62
C ILE A 49 -0.62 -1.21 17.60
N TYR A 50 -0.98 -0.10 16.92
CA TYR A 50 -0.16 1.11 16.94
C TYR A 50 0.07 1.65 18.37
N ARG A 51 -0.98 1.66 19.20
CA ARG A 51 -0.86 2.08 20.61
C ARG A 51 0.05 1.15 21.40
N GLY A 52 0.02 -0.15 21.12
CA GLY A 52 0.95 -1.14 21.70
C GLY A 52 2.41 -0.84 21.36
N HIS A 53 2.67 -0.22 20.22
CA HIS A 53 3.99 0.28 19.81
C HIS A 53 4.27 1.73 20.26
N GLY A 54 3.45 2.31 21.15
CA GLY A 54 3.61 3.68 21.66
C GLY A 54 3.30 4.76 20.62
N LEU A 55 2.43 4.47 19.64
CA LEU A 55 2.08 5.39 18.56
C LEU A 55 0.57 5.72 18.58
N GLU A 56 0.25 7.01 18.38
CA GLU A 56 -1.10 7.47 18.10
C GLU A 56 -1.18 7.89 16.62
N VAL A 57 -1.72 7.01 15.79
CA VAL A 57 -1.74 7.19 14.33
C VAL A 57 -3.03 7.83 13.88
N THR A 58 -2.92 8.99 13.22
CA THR A 58 -4.02 9.64 12.49
C THR A 58 -3.92 9.30 11.01
N LEU A 59 -4.83 8.47 10.52
CA LEU A 59 -4.92 8.10 9.12
C LEU A 59 -5.77 9.14 8.37
N ARG A 60 -5.29 9.57 7.21
CA ARG A 60 -6.00 10.44 6.27
C ARG A 60 -6.18 9.69 4.97
N GLN A 61 -7.43 9.42 4.59
CA GLN A 61 -7.69 8.76 3.33
C GLN A 61 -7.39 9.68 2.14
N GLY A 62 -6.90 9.07 1.07
CA GLY A 62 -6.68 9.72 -0.22
C GLY A 62 -7.94 9.80 -1.06
N GLY A 63 -7.76 9.93 -2.36
CA GLY A 63 -8.84 9.99 -3.34
C GLY A 63 -8.42 10.71 -4.63
N PRO A 64 -9.30 10.83 -5.62
CA PRO A 64 -8.96 11.29 -6.97
C PRO A 64 -8.30 12.67 -7.05
N GLN A 65 -8.47 13.54 -6.05
CA GLN A 65 -7.93 14.91 -6.02
C GLN A 65 -7.02 15.17 -4.82
N VAL A 66 -6.62 14.11 -4.12
CA VAL A 66 -5.77 14.20 -2.93
C VAL A 66 -4.35 13.81 -3.31
N ASN A 67 -3.39 14.70 -3.07
CA ASN A 67 -1.97 14.46 -3.32
C ASN A 67 -1.19 14.39 -2.00
N HIS A 68 -1.21 13.25 -1.34
CA HIS A 68 -0.48 13.02 -0.10
C HIS A 68 1.04 13.01 -0.30
N ALA A 69 1.55 12.69 -1.50
CA ALA A 69 2.97 12.79 -1.81
C ALA A 69 3.47 14.24 -1.69
N GLN A 70 2.68 15.23 -2.16
CA GLN A 70 3.00 16.64 -1.95
C GLN A 70 2.92 17.07 -0.48
N LEU A 71 1.95 16.55 0.27
CA LEU A 71 1.86 16.84 1.72
C LEU A 71 3.04 16.25 2.49
N LEU A 72 3.49 15.05 2.13
CA LEU A 72 4.71 14.46 2.68
C LEU A 72 5.93 15.32 2.35
N ALA A 73 6.12 15.69 1.09
CA ALA A 73 7.22 16.52 0.65
C ALA A 73 7.23 17.90 1.35
N ALA A 74 6.07 18.43 1.65
CA ALA A 74 5.90 19.68 2.40
C ALA A 74 6.02 19.54 3.93
N GLY A 75 6.31 18.31 4.44
CA GLY A 75 6.42 18.02 5.87
C GLY A 75 5.09 18.13 6.65
N ARG A 76 3.96 17.97 5.96
CA ARG A 76 2.60 17.98 6.55
C ARG A 76 2.05 16.60 6.85
N LEU A 77 2.77 15.57 6.47
CA LEU A 77 2.57 14.18 6.82
C LEU A 77 3.91 13.59 7.25
N ASP A 78 3.87 12.64 8.19
CA ASP A 78 5.04 11.86 8.59
C ASP A 78 5.27 10.69 7.63
N PHE A 79 4.18 10.09 7.18
CA PHE A 79 4.17 8.99 6.21
C PHE A 79 3.07 9.16 5.17
N ASN A 80 3.31 8.58 3.97
CA ASN A 80 2.25 8.35 3.00
C ASN A 80 2.41 6.97 2.34
N LEU A 81 1.35 6.51 1.66
CA LEU A 81 1.44 5.40 0.73
C LEU A 81 1.76 5.91 -0.67
N ALA A 82 2.73 5.26 -1.32
CA ALA A 82 2.84 5.31 -2.77
C ALA A 82 2.11 4.09 -3.35
N PRO A 83 1.28 4.26 -4.38
CA PRO A 83 0.54 3.14 -4.97
C PRO A 83 1.48 2.10 -5.59
N ASN A 84 2.66 2.51 -6.07
CA ASN A 84 3.61 1.65 -6.76
C ASN A 84 5.06 2.19 -6.72
N SER A 85 6.00 1.43 -7.29
CA SER A 85 7.43 1.77 -7.28
C SER A 85 7.81 3.04 -8.04
N PHE A 86 6.92 3.60 -8.88
CA PHE A 86 7.18 4.88 -9.52
C PHE A 86 7.25 6.04 -8.52
N GLY A 87 6.42 6.01 -7.46
CA GLY A 87 6.39 7.09 -6.46
C GLY A 87 7.77 7.41 -5.88
N PRO A 88 8.46 6.45 -5.25
CA PRO A 88 9.81 6.67 -4.72
C PRO A 88 10.83 7.06 -5.80
N LEU A 89 10.77 6.47 -6.99
CA LEU A 89 11.68 6.81 -8.09
C LEU A 89 11.46 8.23 -8.62
N ASN A 90 10.21 8.69 -8.67
CA ASN A 90 9.88 10.06 -9.05
C ASN A 90 10.46 11.07 -8.06
N PHE A 91 10.39 10.80 -6.75
CA PHE A 91 11.05 11.65 -5.76
C PHE A 91 12.56 11.76 -5.98
N VAL A 92 13.22 10.63 -6.33
CA VAL A 92 14.65 10.68 -6.68
C VAL A 92 14.91 11.50 -7.94
N ALA A 93 14.10 11.31 -8.98
CA ALA A 93 14.23 12.07 -10.24
C ALA A 93 14.04 13.57 -10.03
N GLU A 94 13.11 13.94 -9.14
CA GLU A 94 12.81 15.33 -8.78
C GLU A 94 13.72 15.88 -7.67
N LYS A 95 14.66 15.06 -7.16
CA LYS A 95 15.59 15.41 -6.06
C LYS A 95 14.87 15.79 -4.76
N VAL A 96 13.70 15.22 -4.52
CA VAL A 96 12.95 15.37 -3.27
C VAL A 96 13.42 14.28 -2.29
N PRO A 97 13.87 14.61 -1.06
CA PRO A 97 14.52 13.68 -0.15
C PRO A 97 13.48 12.82 0.59
N MET A 98 12.84 11.92 -0.13
CA MET A 98 11.86 10.95 0.38
C MET A 98 12.32 9.53 0.07
N VAL A 99 11.97 8.59 0.92
CA VAL A 99 12.42 7.20 0.85
C VAL A 99 11.30 6.22 1.16
N ALA A 100 11.21 5.12 0.42
CA ALA A 100 10.37 3.99 0.76
C ALA A 100 11.01 3.18 1.89
N VAL A 101 10.22 2.87 2.92
CA VAL A 101 10.66 2.15 4.12
C VAL A 101 10.04 0.76 4.26
N ALA A 102 8.99 0.45 3.50
CA ALA A 102 8.39 -0.89 3.37
C ALA A 102 7.57 -0.99 2.09
N ALA A 103 7.43 -2.21 1.54
CA ALA A 103 6.52 -2.51 0.42
C ALA A 103 5.52 -3.57 0.85
N ILE A 104 4.30 -3.18 1.15
CA ILE A 104 3.28 -4.10 1.65
C ILE A 104 2.82 -5.05 0.54
N PHE A 105 2.56 -4.54 -0.66
CA PHE A 105 2.14 -5.37 -1.78
C PHE A 105 3.35 -5.87 -2.56
N GLN A 106 3.49 -7.17 -2.59
CA GLN A 106 4.51 -7.85 -3.38
C GLN A 106 4.11 -7.98 -4.85
N LYS A 107 2.84 -7.91 -5.15
CA LYS A 107 2.31 -7.75 -6.51
C LYS A 107 1.46 -6.49 -6.55
N ASP A 108 1.71 -5.64 -7.53
CA ASP A 108 0.81 -4.53 -7.84
C ASP A 108 -0.52 -5.10 -8.36
N PRO A 109 -1.67 -4.76 -7.76
CA PRO A 109 -2.97 -5.33 -8.13
C PRO A 109 -3.62 -4.67 -9.37
N SER A 110 -2.90 -3.82 -10.10
CA SER A 110 -3.40 -3.19 -11.32
C SER A 110 -3.78 -4.22 -12.38
N VAL A 111 -4.98 -4.08 -12.93
CA VAL A 111 -5.53 -4.93 -13.97
C VAL A 111 -6.02 -4.13 -15.17
N LEU A 112 -6.08 -4.77 -16.35
CA LEU A 112 -6.98 -4.37 -17.41
C LEU A 112 -8.20 -5.30 -17.41
N ILE A 113 -9.38 -4.73 -17.56
CA ILE A 113 -10.66 -5.42 -17.49
C ILE A 113 -11.34 -5.29 -18.85
N ALA A 114 -11.83 -6.41 -19.38
CA ALA A 114 -12.49 -6.47 -20.67
C ALA A 114 -13.75 -7.36 -20.61
N HIS A 115 -14.64 -7.21 -21.59
CA HIS A 115 -15.75 -8.13 -21.76
C HIS A 115 -15.31 -9.47 -22.38
N PRO A 116 -15.92 -10.59 -21.99
CA PRO A 116 -15.65 -11.91 -22.55
C PRO A 116 -16.11 -12.00 -24.02
N GLY A 117 -15.50 -12.95 -24.75
CA GLY A 117 -15.92 -13.25 -26.13
C GLY A 117 -15.56 -12.18 -27.17
N GLN A 118 -14.76 -11.16 -26.81
CA GLN A 118 -14.30 -10.09 -27.69
C GLN A 118 -12.84 -10.27 -28.17
N GLY A 119 -12.25 -11.43 -27.93
CA GLY A 119 -10.82 -11.67 -28.23
C GLY A 119 -9.90 -10.77 -27.39
N ASN A 120 -10.25 -10.53 -26.14
CA ASN A 120 -9.54 -9.65 -25.20
C ASN A 120 -8.89 -10.45 -24.05
N ASP A 121 -8.48 -11.71 -24.31
CA ASP A 121 -8.10 -12.66 -23.26
C ASP A 121 -6.63 -12.53 -22.83
N THR A 122 -5.86 -11.64 -23.45
CA THR A 122 -4.46 -11.36 -23.10
C THR A 122 -4.13 -9.89 -23.24
N LEU A 123 -3.15 -9.39 -22.49
CA LEU A 123 -2.66 -8.00 -22.67
C LEU A 123 -2.19 -7.75 -24.10
N ALA A 124 -1.53 -8.71 -24.75
CA ALA A 124 -1.08 -8.54 -26.14
C ALA A 124 -2.25 -8.30 -27.10
N ALA A 125 -3.40 -8.94 -26.88
CA ALA A 125 -4.60 -8.80 -27.73
C ALA A 125 -5.29 -7.44 -27.59
N LEU A 126 -4.97 -6.65 -26.57
CA LEU A 126 -5.52 -5.31 -26.35
C LEU A 126 -4.76 -4.21 -27.09
N LYS A 127 -3.63 -4.54 -27.73
CA LYS A 127 -2.85 -3.56 -28.51
C LYS A 127 -3.72 -2.94 -29.61
N GLY A 128 -3.69 -1.61 -29.68
CA GLY A 128 -4.45 -0.82 -30.67
C GLY A 128 -5.92 -0.60 -30.32
N LYS A 129 -6.46 -1.27 -29.29
CA LYS A 129 -7.85 -1.10 -28.86
C LYS A 129 -7.99 0.10 -27.90
N PRO A 130 -9.12 0.82 -27.89
CA PRO A 130 -9.39 1.88 -26.92
C PRO A 130 -9.46 1.32 -25.50
N ILE A 131 -8.79 1.99 -24.55
CA ILE A 131 -8.75 1.57 -23.15
C ILE A 131 -8.99 2.80 -22.25
N MET A 132 -9.92 2.71 -21.31
CA MET A 132 -10.17 3.75 -20.33
C MET A 132 -9.08 3.72 -19.26
N ILE A 133 -8.30 4.79 -19.19
CA ILE A 133 -7.10 4.94 -18.33
C ILE A 133 -7.17 6.26 -17.57
N GLY A 134 -6.96 6.21 -16.26
CA GLY A 134 -6.85 7.38 -15.38
C GLY A 134 -5.55 8.16 -15.60
N SER A 135 -5.53 9.40 -15.15
CA SER A 135 -4.37 10.30 -15.29
C SER A 135 -3.09 9.71 -14.69
N ASP A 136 -3.20 9.13 -13.49
CA ASP A 136 -2.04 8.62 -12.75
C ASP A 136 -1.49 7.33 -13.38
N THR A 137 -2.37 6.50 -13.94
CA THR A 137 -1.97 5.28 -14.65
C THR A 137 -1.16 5.58 -15.92
N ARG A 138 -1.41 6.73 -16.58
CA ARG A 138 -0.68 7.13 -17.80
C ARG A 138 0.82 7.29 -17.57
N ILE A 139 1.22 7.76 -16.43
CA ILE A 139 2.62 8.01 -16.07
C ILE A 139 3.23 6.87 -15.24
N THR A 140 2.49 5.79 -15.00
CA THR A 140 2.90 4.63 -14.21
C THR A 140 2.76 3.34 -15.02
N SER A 141 1.82 2.47 -14.72
CA SER A 141 1.70 1.14 -15.34
C SER A 141 1.44 1.18 -16.85
N TRP A 142 0.88 2.27 -17.40
CA TRP A 142 0.78 2.46 -18.84
C TRP A 142 2.16 2.47 -19.54
N MET A 143 3.20 3.01 -18.89
CA MET A 143 4.56 3.01 -19.43
C MET A 143 5.10 1.57 -19.58
N PHE A 144 4.75 0.67 -18.67
CA PHE A 144 5.05 -0.75 -18.80
C PHE A 144 4.32 -1.35 -20.00
N LEU A 145 3.03 -1.07 -20.17
CA LEU A 145 2.23 -1.57 -21.31
C LEU A 145 2.78 -1.07 -22.64
N LYS A 146 3.17 0.19 -22.71
CA LYS A 146 3.84 0.75 -23.91
C LYS A 146 5.14 0.02 -24.21
N SER A 147 5.99 -0.16 -23.23
CA SER A 147 7.31 -0.78 -23.39
C SER A 147 7.20 -2.26 -23.76
N LYS A 148 6.34 -3.01 -23.10
CA LYS A 148 6.28 -4.47 -23.25
C LYS A 148 5.40 -4.94 -24.41
N PHE A 149 4.25 -4.28 -24.61
CA PHE A 149 3.23 -4.71 -25.57
C PHE A 149 3.08 -3.77 -26.76
N GLY A 150 3.82 -2.66 -26.77
CA GLY A 150 3.78 -1.67 -27.85
C GLY A 150 2.46 -0.91 -27.92
N TYR A 151 1.84 -0.65 -26.75
CA TYR A 151 0.69 0.22 -26.67
C TYR A 151 1.06 1.66 -27.03
N THR A 152 0.07 2.45 -27.43
CA THR A 152 0.27 3.86 -27.82
C THR A 152 -0.74 4.74 -27.13
N ASP A 153 -0.40 6.00 -26.92
CA ASP A 153 -1.28 6.95 -26.22
C ASP A 153 -2.60 7.22 -26.98
N ASN A 154 -2.66 6.90 -28.30
CA ASN A 154 -3.90 6.97 -29.10
C ASN A 154 -4.99 5.99 -28.61
N GLN A 155 -4.62 4.96 -27.85
CA GLN A 155 -5.57 3.99 -27.24
C GLN A 155 -6.27 4.57 -26.01
N ILE A 156 -5.70 5.60 -25.37
CA ILE A 156 -6.20 6.12 -24.10
C ILE A 156 -7.55 6.78 -24.29
N ARG A 157 -8.49 6.39 -23.43
CA ARG A 157 -9.78 7.07 -23.20
C ARG A 157 -9.84 7.50 -21.75
N PRO A 158 -10.55 8.59 -21.44
CA PRO A 158 -10.69 9.03 -20.05
C PRO A 158 -11.37 7.95 -19.19
N TYR A 159 -10.79 7.66 -18.02
CA TYR A 159 -11.40 6.86 -16.98
C TYR A 159 -11.83 7.75 -15.81
N THR A 160 -13.08 7.67 -15.41
CA THR A 160 -13.68 8.52 -14.38
C THR A 160 -13.92 7.80 -13.08
N PHE A 161 -13.26 6.66 -12.87
CA PHE A 161 -13.40 5.80 -11.69
C PHE A 161 -14.85 5.30 -11.49
N SER A 162 -15.55 5.10 -12.60
CA SER A 162 -16.89 4.53 -12.67
C SER A 162 -16.90 3.37 -13.65
N VAL A 163 -17.52 2.26 -13.26
CA VAL A 163 -17.72 1.09 -14.14
C VAL A 163 -18.91 1.25 -15.10
N ALA A 164 -19.72 2.31 -14.95
CA ALA A 164 -20.91 2.50 -15.77
C ALA A 164 -20.63 2.57 -17.29
N PRO A 165 -19.58 3.28 -17.78
CA PRO A 165 -19.23 3.25 -19.20
C PRO A 165 -18.82 1.85 -19.69
N PHE A 166 -18.15 1.07 -18.86
CA PHE A 166 -17.77 -0.32 -19.18
C PHE A 166 -19.03 -1.19 -19.33
N LEU A 167 -19.99 -1.08 -18.41
CA LEU A 167 -21.21 -1.86 -18.43
C LEU A 167 -22.13 -1.50 -19.62
N ALA A 168 -22.08 -0.25 -20.08
CA ALA A 168 -22.89 0.24 -21.19
C ALA A 168 -22.36 -0.19 -22.59
N ASP A 169 -21.06 -0.49 -22.71
CA ASP A 169 -20.45 -0.88 -23.99
C ASP A 169 -19.77 -2.25 -23.87
N PRO A 170 -20.29 -3.30 -24.53
CA PRO A 170 -19.72 -4.66 -24.48
C PRO A 170 -18.31 -4.77 -25.12
N LYS A 171 -17.81 -3.72 -25.76
CA LYS A 171 -16.46 -3.65 -26.32
C LYS A 171 -15.50 -2.84 -25.44
N ALA A 172 -16.00 -2.23 -24.38
CA ALA A 172 -15.20 -1.41 -23.50
C ALA A 172 -14.08 -2.22 -22.83
N ILE A 173 -12.95 -1.54 -22.64
CA ILE A 173 -11.81 -2.01 -21.87
C ILE A 173 -11.44 -0.89 -20.91
N GLN A 174 -11.18 -1.23 -19.66
CA GLN A 174 -10.79 -0.26 -18.65
C GLN A 174 -9.65 -0.76 -17.76
N GLN A 175 -8.96 0.17 -17.12
CA GLN A 175 -8.15 -0.15 -15.96
C GLN A 175 -9.02 -0.52 -14.77
N GLY A 176 -8.41 -1.16 -13.76
CA GLY A 176 -9.01 -1.41 -12.47
C GLY A 176 -7.99 -1.94 -11.48
N TYR A 177 -8.49 -2.24 -10.30
CA TYR A 177 -7.76 -2.93 -9.24
C TYR A 177 -8.42 -4.30 -9.02
N LEU A 178 -7.61 -5.35 -8.91
CA LEU A 178 -8.06 -6.74 -8.82
C LEU A 178 -9.10 -6.97 -7.71
N SER A 179 -8.96 -6.25 -6.61
CA SER A 179 -9.73 -6.38 -5.39
C SER A 179 -10.99 -5.50 -5.34
N SER A 180 -11.30 -4.74 -6.39
CA SER A 180 -12.37 -3.72 -6.40
C SER A 180 -13.28 -3.83 -7.63
N GLU A 181 -12.92 -3.25 -8.78
CA GLU A 181 -13.79 -3.14 -9.96
C GLU A 181 -14.35 -4.47 -10.48
N PRO A 182 -13.60 -5.60 -10.50
CA PRO A 182 -14.18 -6.86 -10.97
C PRO A 182 -15.42 -7.29 -10.17
N PHE A 183 -15.42 -7.10 -8.84
CA PHE A 183 -16.60 -7.39 -8.00
C PHE A 183 -17.80 -6.53 -8.39
N THR A 184 -17.57 -5.24 -8.56
CA THR A 184 -18.64 -4.30 -8.93
C THR A 184 -19.26 -4.66 -10.28
N ILE A 185 -18.42 -5.06 -11.25
CA ILE A 185 -18.85 -5.50 -12.57
C ILE A 185 -19.62 -6.84 -12.48
N GLU A 186 -19.12 -7.80 -11.71
CA GLU A 186 -19.76 -9.10 -11.50
C GLU A 186 -21.12 -8.95 -10.80
N SER A 187 -21.25 -8.03 -9.85
CA SER A 187 -22.53 -7.74 -9.17
C SER A 187 -23.61 -7.19 -10.10
N GLN A 188 -23.22 -6.65 -11.27
CA GLN A 188 -24.10 -6.20 -12.32
C GLN A 188 -24.37 -7.26 -13.41
N GLY A 189 -23.97 -8.52 -13.15
CA GLY A 189 -24.26 -9.67 -14.03
C GLY A 189 -23.28 -9.86 -15.19
N VAL A 190 -22.18 -9.11 -15.25
CA VAL A 190 -21.13 -9.28 -16.25
C VAL A 190 -19.96 -10.04 -15.63
N LYS A 191 -19.54 -11.17 -16.24
CA LYS A 191 -18.33 -11.89 -15.84
C LYS A 191 -17.15 -11.35 -16.66
N PRO A 192 -16.30 -10.47 -16.12
CA PRO A 192 -15.24 -9.83 -16.90
C PRO A 192 -14.06 -10.76 -17.13
N VAL A 193 -13.28 -10.46 -18.18
CA VAL A 193 -11.90 -10.91 -18.33
C VAL A 193 -11.02 -9.94 -17.52
N VAL A 194 -10.27 -10.46 -16.57
CA VAL A 194 -9.39 -9.69 -15.68
C VAL A 194 -7.95 -10.05 -15.95
N LEU A 195 -7.15 -9.08 -16.40
CA LEU A 195 -5.76 -9.28 -16.82
C LEU A 195 -4.82 -8.58 -15.84
N LEU A 196 -4.27 -9.35 -14.88
CA LEU A 196 -3.34 -8.82 -13.89
C LEU A 196 -1.98 -8.50 -14.53
N LEU A 197 -1.53 -7.26 -14.41
CA LEU A 197 -0.28 -6.79 -15.01
C LEU A 197 0.94 -7.52 -14.42
N ALA A 198 0.90 -7.79 -13.12
CA ALA A 198 1.96 -8.50 -12.41
C ALA A 198 2.24 -9.90 -13.00
N ASP A 199 1.20 -10.64 -13.42
CA ASP A 199 1.34 -11.97 -14.05
C ASP A 199 1.99 -11.89 -15.44
N SER A 200 2.06 -10.70 -16.00
CA SER A 200 2.75 -10.41 -17.26
C SER A 200 4.12 -9.76 -17.05
N GLY A 201 4.69 -9.82 -15.84
CA GLY A 201 6.03 -9.33 -15.53
C GLY A 201 6.11 -7.85 -15.18
N TYR A 202 5.00 -7.23 -14.77
CA TYR A 202 5.02 -5.93 -14.13
C TYR A 202 5.54 -6.13 -12.70
N SER A 203 6.85 -5.93 -12.49
CA SER A 203 7.55 -6.27 -11.24
C SER A 203 7.47 -5.18 -10.17
N SER A 204 6.60 -4.16 -10.36
CA SER A 204 6.40 -3.12 -9.36
C SER A 204 5.99 -3.69 -8.01
N TYR A 205 6.54 -3.14 -6.93
CA TYR A 205 5.90 -3.21 -5.62
C TYR A 205 4.65 -2.33 -5.62
N GLY A 206 3.71 -2.59 -4.72
CA GLY A 206 2.56 -1.73 -4.45
C GLY A 206 2.42 -1.40 -2.96
N SER A 207 1.57 -0.43 -2.65
CA SER A 207 1.30 0.01 -1.27
C SER A 207 2.60 0.22 -0.46
N LEU A 208 3.48 1.09 -0.98
CA LEU A 208 4.76 1.38 -0.34
C LEU A 208 4.60 2.46 0.71
N ILE A 209 5.06 2.17 1.93
CA ILE A 209 5.17 3.18 2.99
C ILE A 209 6.37 4.07 2.69
N GLN A 210 6.14 5.38 2.57
CA GLN A 210 7.16 6.39 2.35
C GLN A 210 7.25 7.38 3.51
N THR A 211 8.43 7.89 3.73
CA THR A 211 8.69 8.98 4.68
C THR A 211 9.83 9.88 4.19
N SER A 212 10.12 10.96 4.91
CA SER A 212 11.27 11.80 4.57
C SER A 212 12.58 11.12 5.01
N ASP A 213 13.65 11.32 4.22
CA ASP A 213 15.01 10.93 4.61
C ASP A 213 15.38 11.46 6.00
N LYS A 214 14.93 12.67 6.32
CA LYS A 214 15.15 13.29 7.61
C LYS A 214 14.53 12.46 8.74
N LEU A 215 13.21 12.11 8.62
CA LEU A 215 12.52 11.34 9.65
C LEU A 215 13.16 9.95 9.79
N ALA A 216 13.49 9.30 8.66
CA ALA A 216 14.12 7.97 8.65
C ALA A 216 15.49 7.95 9.38
N ARG A 217 16.26 9.04 9.32
CA ARG A 217 17.56 9.15 10.00
C ARG A 217 17.45 9.64 11.43
N GLU A 218 16.69 10.70 11.68
CA GLU A 218 16.67 11.38 12.99
C GLU A 218 15.75 10.67 14.00
N LYS A 219 14.70 9.95 13.51
CA LYS A 219 13.75 9.20 14.32
C LYS A 219 13.57 7.76 13.85
N ALA A 220 14.69 7.08 13.60
CA ALA A 220 14.70 5.71 13.10
C ALA A 220 13.88 4.73 13.97
N ASP A 221 13.87 4.93 15.29
CA ASP A 221 13.05 4.13 16.21
C ASP A 221 11.54 4.30 15.94
N LEU A 222 11.08 5.55 15.80
CA LEU A 222 9.67 5.84 15.46
C LEU A 222 9.28 5.20 14.13
N VAL A 223 10.11 5.34 13.09
CA VAL A 223 9.88 4.74 11.77
C VAL A 223 9.82 3.22 11.87
N GLY A 224 10.75 2.61 12.63
CA GLY A 224 10.75 1.17 12.88
C GLY A 224 9.48 0.67 13.54
N ARG A 225 9.05 1.32 14.63
CA ARG A 225 7.80 0.98 15.34
C ARG A 225 6.57 1.14 14.46
N PHE A 226 6.51 2.19 13.62
CA PHE A 226 5.39 2.40 12.69
C PHE A 226 5.33 1.31 11.62
N VAL A 227 6.47 0.95 11.02
CA VAL A 227 6.55 -0.13 10.02
C VAL A 227 6.19 -1.47 10.65
N ASP A 228 6.75 -1.81 11.82
CA ASP A 228 6.50 -3.08 12.50
C ASP A 228 5.02 -3.22 12.89
N ALA A 229 4.41 -2.18 13.47
CA ALA A 229 2.98 -2.15 13.81
C ALA A 229 2.08 -2.25 12.57
N SER A 230 2.46 -1.61 11.46
CA SER A 230 1.74 -1.73 10.19
C SER A 230 1.79 -3.16 9.65
N ILE A 231 2.94 -3.82 9.72
CA ILE A 231 3.10 -5.23 9.30
C ILE A 231 2.24 -6.15 10.18
N GLU A 232 2.26 -5.98 11.50
CA GLU A 232 1.41 -6.75 12.42
C GLU A 232 -0.07 -6.53 12.13
N GLY A 233 -0.47 -5.30 11.82
CA GLY A 233 -1.82 -4.96 11.39
C GLY A 233 -2.24 -5.72 10.14
N TRP A 234 -1.35 -5.84 9.15
CA TRP A 234 -1.61 -6.61 7.94
C TRP A 234 -1.73 -8.11 8.21
N TYR A 235 -0.89 -8.70 9.06
CA TYR A 235 -1.07 -10.10 9.48
C TYR A 235 -2.39 -10.30 10.21
N SER A 236 -2.76 -9.39 11.12
CA SER A 236 -4.03 -9.44 11.85
C SER A 236 -5.24 -9.31 10.92
N TYR A 237 -5.19 -8.41 9.93
CA TYR A 237 -6.26 -8.21 8.96
C TYR A 237 -6.47 -9.41 8.04
N LEU A 238 -5.39 -9.97 7.51
CA LEU A 238 -5.47 -11.07 6.54
C LEU A 238 -5.74 -12.43 7.19
N TYR A 239 -5.27 -12.67 8.40
CA TYR A 239 -5.29 -14.00 9.01
C TYR A 239 -6.00 -14.06 10.37
N GLY A 240 -6.43 -12.91 10.90
CA GLY A 240 -7.27 -12.79 12.08
C GLY A 240 -8.70 -12.41 11.74
N ASP A 241 -9.36 -11.69 12.66
CA ASP A 241 -10.70 -11.12 12.44
C ASP A 241 -10.57 -9.72 11.81
N PRO A 242 -10.99 -9.51 10.54
CA PRO A 242 -10.92 -8.21 9.88
C PRO A 242 -12.05 -7.26 10.29
N ALA A 243 -13.07 -7.70 11.03
CA ALA A 243 -14.25 -6.91 11.36
C ALA A 243 -13.92 -5.54 12.00
N PRO A 244 -12.97 -5.42 12.96
CA PRO A 244 -12.64 -4.14 13.55
C PRO A 244 -12.14 -3.10 12.51
N ALA A 245 -11.33 -3.53 11.54
CA ALA A 245 -10.88 -2.67 10.44
C ALA A 245 -12.02 -2.32 9.49
N ASN A 246 -12.83 -3.31 9.12
CA ASN A 246 -13.92 -3.13 8.15
C ASN A 246 -14.94 -2.12 8.64
N GLU A 247 -15.27 -2.07 9.93
CA GLU A 247 -16.14 -1.05 10.51
C GLU A 247 -15.57 0.36 10.36
N LEU A 248 -14.27 0.53 10.59
CA LEU A 248 -13.62 1.82 10.39
C LEU A 248 -13.57 2.21 8.91
N ILE A 249 -13.29 1.26 8.02
CA ILE A 249 -13.27 1.50 6.55
C ILE A 249 -14.66 1.94 6.07
N LYS A 250 -15.74 1.24 6.46
CA LYS A 250 -17.11 1.60 6.10
C LYS A 250 -17.54 2.96 6.64
N ARG A 251 -17.06 3.33 7.83
CA ARG A 251 -17.31 4.66 8.40
C ARG A 251 -16.64 5.76 7.57
N ASP A 252 -15.39 5.54 7.14
CA ASP A 252 -14.61 6.53 6.39
C ASP A 252 -14.96 6.53 4.89
N ASN A 253 -15.41 5.39 4.35
CA ASN A 253 -15.91 5.24 2.97
C ASN A 253 -17.21 4.44 2.93
N PRO A 254 -18.39 5.11 2.99
CA PRO A 254 -19.69 4.45 2.98
C PRO A 254 -20.02 3.68 1.68
N GLU A 255 -19.22 3.82 0.62
CA GLU A 255 -19.36 3.02 -0.60
C GLU A 255 -18.92 1.56 -0.41
N MET A 256 -18.16 1.27 0.66
CA MET A 256 -17.70 -0.07 0.98
C MET A 256 -18.81 -0.89 1.64
N THR A 257 -19.05 -2.10 1.10
CA THR A 257 -19.95 -3.09 1.67
C THR A 257 -19.15 -4.25 2.28
N ASP A 258 -19.76 -5.02 3.18
CA ASP A 258 -19.12 -6.22 3.73
C ASP A 258 -18.75 -7.22 2.64
N ALA A 259 -19.60 -7.36 1.61
CA ALA A 259 -19.34 -8.24 0.48
C ALA A 259 -18.13 -7.80 -0.35
N LEU A 260 -17.99 -6.50 -0.64
CA LEU A 260 -16.85 -5.95 -1.38
C LEU A 260 -15.56 -6.08 -0.56
N LEU A 261 -15.60 -5.79 0.73
CA LEU A 261 -14.44 -5.96 1.63
C LEU A 261 -14.02 -7.42 1.72
N ALA A 262 -14.97 -8.34 1.88
CA ALA A 262 -14.68 -9.78 1.90
C ALA A 262 -14.07 -10.25 0.56
N TYR A 263 -14.59 -9.79 -0.57
CA TYR A 263 -14.02 -10.06 -1.89
C TYR A 263 -12.58 -9.53 -2.01
N GLY A 264 -12.34 -8.28 -1.61
CA GLY A 264 -11.02 -7.68 -1.64
C GLY A 264 -9.99 -8.48 -0.83
N ILE A 265 -10.34 -8.84 0.42
CA ILE A 265 -9.50 -9.70 1.27
C ILE A 265 -9.22 -11.06 0.61
N ALA A 266 -10.26 -11.69 0.05
CA ALA A 266 -10.11 -12.98 -0.63
C ALA A 266 -9.15 -12.87 -1.83
N LYS A 267 -9.28 -11.83 -2.68
CA LYS A 267 -8.41 -11.61 -3.84
C LYS A 267 -6.98 -11.27 -3.45
N ILE A 268 -6.77 -10.45 -2.43
CA ILE A 268 -5.44 -10.15 -1.88
C ILE A 268 -4.73 -11.45 -1.47
N LYS A 269 -5.43 -12.38 -0.85
CA LYS A 269 -4.88 -13.69 -0.42
C LYS A 269 -4.69 -14.64 -1.60
N GLU A 270 -5.71 -14.83 -2.44
CA GLU A 270 -5.72 -15.75 -3.57
C GLU A 270 -4.56 -15.48 -4.55
N TYR A 271 -4.35 -14.21 -4.90
CA TYR A 271 -3.32 -13.81 -5.85
C TYR A 271 -1.97 -13.52 -5.21
N GLY A 272 -1.87 -13.62 -3.88
CA GLY A 272 -0.65 -13.35 -3.14
C GLY A 272 -0.18 -11.90 -3.27
N ILE A 273 -1.12 -10.96 -3.27
CA ILE A 273 -0.80 -9.53 -3.41
C ILE A 273 0.16 -9.10 -2.29
N VAL A 274 -0.14 -9.46 -1.05
CA VAL A 274 0.68 -9.13 0.13
C VAL A 274 1.73 -10.20 0.40
N VAL A 275 1.35 -11.48 0.36
CA VAL A 275 2.25 -12.59 0.74
C VAL A 275 2.58 -13.44 -0.48
N SER A 276 3.58 -13.01 -1.22
CA SER A 276 4.19 -13.75 -2.33
C SER A 276 5.67 -13.36 -2.45
N GLY A 277 6.40 -13.94 -3.40
CA GLY A 277 7.79 -13.59 -3.66
C GLY A 277 8.62 -13.55 -2.37
N ASP A 278 9.34 -12.44 -2.18
CA ASP A 278 10.25 -12.22 -1.06
C ASP A 278 9.54 -12.24 0.32
N ALA A 279 8.27 -11.80 0.38
CA ALA A 279 7.52 -11.79 1.64
C ALA A 279 7.24 -13.18 2.21
N LYS A 280 7.28 -14.25 1.41
CA LYS A 280 7.15 -15.63 1.92
C LYS A 280 8.27 -16.03 2.86
N THR A 281 9.44 -15.45 2.71
CA THR A 281 10.63 -15.78 3.50
C THR A 281 11.09 -14.66 4.41
N LEU A 282 10.84 -13.40 4.02
CA LEU A 282 11.30 -12.21 4.73
C LEU A 282 10.20 -11.53 5.57
N GLY A 283 8.94 -11.92 5.36
CA GLY A 283 7.76 -11.32 6.02
C GLY A 283 7.09 -10.21 5.20
N ILE A 284 5.89 -9.82 5.60
CA ILE A 284 5.16 -8.69 5.00
C ILE A 284 6.04 -7.43 5.09
N GLY A 285 5.92 -6.56 4.09
CA GLY A 285 6.73 -5.34 4.00
C GLY A 285 8.06 -5.53 3.28
N ALA A 286 8.42 -6.77 2.89
CA ALA A 286 9.71 -7.11 2.32
C ALA A 286 10.06 -6.29 1.07
N MET A 287 11.33 -5.88 1.01
CA MET A 287 11.95 -5.29 -0.18
C MET A 287 13.33 -5.90 -0.40
N THR A 288 13.77 -5.98 -1.66
CA THR A 288 15.11 -6.45 -2.02
C THR A 288 15.75 -5.56 -3.08
N ASP A 289 17.08 -5.41 -3.02
CA ASP A 289 17.85 -4.67 -4.03
C ASP A 289 17.64 -5.25 -5.43
N ALA A 290 17.55 -6.58 -5.52
CA ALA A 290 17.37 -7.27 -6.79
C ALA A 290 16.06 -6.86 -7.49
N ARG A 291 14.97 -6.80 -6.74
CA ARG A 291 13.66 -6.44 -7.29
C ARG A 291 13.54 -4.96 -7.61
N TRP A 292 14.09 -4.09 -6.78
CA TRP A 292 14.17 -2.66 -7.11
C TRP A 292 14.96 -2.40 -8.38
N ARG A 293 16.07 -3.12 -8.56
CA ARG A 293 16.90 -3.04 -9.77
C ARG A 293 16.15 -3.56 -11.00
N ASP A 294 15.48 -4.71 -10.92
CA ASP A 294 14.69 -5.28 -12.02
C ASP A 294 13.63 -4.29 -12.53
N PHE A 295 12.87 -3.70 -11.60
CA PHE A 295 11.87 -2.69 -11.96
C PHE A 295 12.52 -1.44 -12.58
N PHE A 296 13.54 -0.90 -11.95
CA PHE A 296 14.26 0.28 -12.43
C PHE A 296 14.87 0.05 -13.82
N ASP A 297 15.54 -1.07 -14.04
CA ASP A 297 16.18 -1.40 -15.32
C ASP A 297 15.13 -1.54 -16.43
N THR A 298 13.97 -2.12 -16.11
CA THR A 298 12.85 -2.25 -17.05
C THR A 298 12.32 -0.87 -17.44
N MET A 299 12.10 0.01 -16.48
CA MET A 299 11.58 1.37 -16.73
C MET A 299 12.63 2.28 -17.39
N SER A 300 13.89 2.10 -17.05
CA SER A 300 15.00 2.83 -17.69
C SER A 300 15.18 2.44 -19.16
N LYS A 301 15.07 1.14 -19.49
CA LYS A 301 15.05 0.66 -20.89
C LYS A 301 13.85 1.20 -21.65
N ALA A 302 12.72 1.40 -20.97
CA ALA A 302 11.53 2.04 -21.52
C ALA A 302 11.68 3.57 -21.72
N GLY A 303 12.79 4.16 -21.31
CA GLY A 303 13.02 5.61 -21.39
C GLY A 303 12.28 6.44 -20.32
N VAL A 304 11.75 5.80 -19.29
CA VAL A 304 11.02 6.49 -18.19
C VAL A 304 11.99 7.20 -17.27
N TYR A 305 13.09 6.53 -16.93
CA TYR A 305 14.12 7.06 -16.03
C TYR A 305 15.49 7.10 -16.72
N SER A 306 16.30 8.11 -16.36
CA SER A 306 17.72 8.12 -16.73
C SER A 306 18.43 6.92 -16.10
N LYS A 307 19.36 6.30 -16.84
CA LYS A 307 20.21 5.21 -16.33
C LYS A 307 21.12 5.67 -15.18
N ASP A 308 21.40 6.96 -15.09
CA ASP A 308 22.27 7.56 -14.06
C ASP A 308 21.49 7.93 -12.78
N LEU A 309 20.17 7.66 -12.72
CA LEU A 309 19.40 7.91 -11.53
C LEU A 309 19.88 6.99 -10.39
N ASP A 310 20.18 7.60 -9.24
CA ASP A 310 20.65 6.86 -8.06
C ASP A 310 19.50 6.10 -7.38
N LEU A 311 19.26 4.88 -7.86
CA LEU A 311 18.22 3.98 -7.36
C LEU A 311 18.25 3.80 -5.83
N ARG A 312 19.42 3.86 -5.20
CA ARG A 312 19.58 3.63 -3.75
C ARG A 312 18.93 4.71 -2.90
N LYS A 313 18.62 5.87 -3.49
CA LYS A 313 17.87 6.94 -2.82
C LYS A 313 16.36 6.69 -2.77
N ALA A 314 15.84 5.75 -3.55
CA ALA A 314 14.40 5.48 -3.60
C ALA A 314 13.90 4.68 -2.38
N TYR A 315 14.74 3.88 -1.75
CA TYR A 315 14.34 2.97 -0.68
C TYR A 315 15.44 2.71 0.33
N THR A 316 15.06 2.19 1.50
CA THR A 316 15.97 1.63 2.49
C THR A 316 15.44 0.29 3.02
N LEU A 317 16.35 -0.66 3.23
CA LEU A 317 16.02 -1.97 3.81
C LEU A 317 16.12 -1.99 5.35
N GLN A 318 16.45 -0.84 5.97
CA GLN A 318 16.70 -0.73 7.40
C GLN A 318 15.52 -1.20 8.27
N PHE A 319 14.29 -1.01 7.81
CA PHE A 319 13.08 -1.20 8.62
C PHE A 319 12.31 -2.48 8.30
N VAL A 320 12.71 -3.24 7.29
CA VAL A 320 12.02 -4.43 6.78
C VAL A 320 12.86 -5.69 6.86
N ASN A 321 12.33 -6.81 6.34
CA ASN A 321 12.99 -8.11 6.25
C ASN A 321 13.30 -8.74 7.64
N LYS A 322 12.56 -8.34 8.66
CA LYS A 322 12.73 -8.77 10.06
C LYS A 322 11.78 -9.91 10.46
N LYS A 323 10.91 -10.36 9.58
CA LYS A 323 9.86 -11.38 9.82
C LYS A 323 8.89 -11.01 10.96
N VAL A 324 8.67 -9.72 11.19
CA VAL A 324 7.74 -9.23 12.21
C VAL A 324 6.36 -9.84 11.99
N GLY A 325 5.72 -10.37 13.05
CA GLY A 325 4.38 -10.96 13.00
C GLY A 325 4.24 -12.23 12.16
N MET A 326 5.31 -12.68 11.49
CA MET A 326 5.30 -13.90 10.68
C MET A 326 5.13 -15.13 11.60
N ARG A 327 4.05 -15.89 11.38
CA ARG A 327 3.86 -17.16 12.07
C ARG A 327 4.52 -18.28 11.27
N PRO A 328 5.10 -19.28 11.95
CA PRO A 328 5.74 -20.43 11.30
C PRO A 328 4.77 -21.28 10.48
#